data_f321c9b060b5f220a50bae4f10eb0bd1
#
_entry.id   f321c9b060b5f220a50bae4f10eb0bd1
#
_cell.length_a   1.000
_cell.length_b   1.000
_cell.length_c   1.000
_cell.angle_alpha   90.00
_cell.angle_beta   90.00
_cell.angle_gamma   90.00
#
_symmetry.space_group_name_H-M   'P 1'
#
loop_
_entity.id
_entity.type
_entity.pdbx_description
1 polymer ?
#
loop_
_entity_poly.entity_id
_entity_poly.type
_entity_poly.pdbx_seq_one_letter_code
_entity_poly.pdbx_strand_id
1 'polypeptide(L)'
;MARWTEVPPATASRVLESDYAFGDRTWMERRRLTDPHERPLSIYEVHLGSWRPGLDYRELAEQLVEYVQWLGFTHVEFLPVAEHPFGGSWGYQVTGYYAPTSRFGSPDEFKHLVDALHRAGIGVIVDWVPAHFPKDEWALARFDGTALYLSLIHI
;
A
#
# COMPACT_ATOMS: atom_id res chain seq x y z
N MET A 1 -8.55 6.58 13.36
CA MET A 1 -7.84 5.36 12.90
C MET A 1 -6.38 5.69 12.68
N ALA A 2 -5.46 4.77 13.06
CA ALA A 2 -4.03 5.00 12.94
C ALA A 2 -3.61 5.08 11.47
N ARG A 3 -2.72 6.03 11.19
CA ARG A 3 -2.04 6.18 9.88
C ARG A 3 -0.62 5.62 9.91
N TRP A 4 -0.18 5.18 11.07
CA TRP A 4 1.09 4.52 11.31
C TRP A 4 0.96 3.56 12.49
N THR A 5 1.58 2.41 12.41
CA THR A 5 1.59 1.39 13.45
C THR A 5 3.00 0.89 13.70
N GLU A 6 3.18 0.14 14.77
CA GLU A 6 4.42 -0.62 14.98
C GLU A 6 4.52 -1.77 13.97
N VAL A 7 5.72 -2.28 13.81
CA VAL A 7 5.97 -3.51 13.02
C VAL A 7 5.42 -4.72 13.79
N PRO A 8 4.58 -5.56 13.16
CA PRO A 8 4.13 -6.80 13.78
C PRO A 8 5.27 -7.69 14.30
N PRO A 9 5.10 -8.36 15.44
CA PRO A 9 3.84 -8.64 16.15
C PRO A 9 3.36 -7.51 17.09
N ALA A 10 4.06 -6.41 17.21
CA ALA A 10 3.57 -5.26 17.97
C ALA A 10 2.33 -4.64 17.28
N THR A 11 1.42 -4.07 18.08
CA THR A 11 0.08 -3.66 17.61
C THR A 11 -0.25 -2.21 17.91
N ALA A 12 0.65 -1.46 18.53
CA ALA A 12 0.38 -0.09 18.93
C ALA A 12 0.31 0.86 17.74
N SER A 13 -0.58 1.83 17.84
CA SER A 13 -0.63 2.97 16.92
C SER A 13 0.50 3.94 17.24
N ARG A 14 1.12 4.50 16.21
CA ARG A 14 2.15 5.53 16.32
C ARG A 14 1.58 6.89 15.92
N VAL A 15 2.00 7.94 16.60
CA VAL A 15 1.67 9.32 16.20
C VAL A 15 2.45 9.64 14.94
N LEU A 16 1.75 10.18 13.94
CA LEU A 16 2.34 10.64 12.69
C LEU A 16 2.12 12.14 12.55
N GLU A 17 3.20 12.88 12.56
CA GLU A 17 3.28 14.24 12.06
C GLU A 17 4.05 14.18 10.74
N SER A 18 3.43 14.61 9.65
CA SER A 18 4.01 14.52 8.31
C SER A 18 3.95 15.88 7.63
N ASP A 19 5.11 16.33 7.19
CA ASP A 19 5.30 17.49 6.35
C ASP A 19 5.73 17.10 4.93
N TYR A 20 5.55 15.85 4.53
CA TYR A 20 5.92 15.36 3.21
C TYR A 20 5.21 16.14 2.10
N ALA A 21 5.99 16.78 1.24
CA ALA A 21 5.50 17.49 0.06
C ALA A 21 5.76 16.66 -1.20
N PHE A 22 4.68 16.32 -1.91
CA PHE A 22 4.80 15.60 -3.17
C PHE A 22 5.41 16.46 -4.27
N GLY A 23 6.32 15.88 -5.05
CA GLY A 23 6.96 16.49 -6.22
C GLY A 23 6.27 16.13 -7.55
N ASP A 24 5.13 15.46 -7.52
CA ASP A 24 4.43 14.86 -8.66
C ASP A 24 3.44 15.78 -9.38
N ARG A 25 3.54 17.08 -9.22
CA ARG A 25 2.62 18.09 -9.76
C ARG A 25 2.36 17.89 -11.26
N THR A 26 3.39 17.67 -12.05
CA THR A 26 3.27 17.43 -13.51
C THR A 26 2.48 16.18 -13.82
N TRP A 27 2.67 15.11 -13.04
CA TRP A 27 1.86 13.89 -13.15
C TRP A 27 0.40 14.16 -12.86
N MET A 28 0.08 14.85 -11.76
CA MET A 28 -1.28 15.16 -11.37
C MET A 28 -2.01 16.06 -12.37
N GLU A 29 -1.32 17.04 -12.93
CA GLU A 29 -1.87 17.91 -14.00
C GLU A 29 -2.17 17.10 -15.26
N ARG A 30 -1.24 16.25 -15.72
CA ARG A 30 -1.44 15.37 -16.89
C ARG A 30 -2.60 14.40 -16.66
N ARG A 31 -2.66 13.75 -15.50
CA ARG A 31 -3.73 12.82 -15.12
C ARG A 31 -5.10 13.48 -15.19
N ARG A 32 -5.23 14.72 -14.73
CA ARG A 32 -6.51 15.46 -14.77
C ARG A 32 -7.00 15.76 -16.17
N LEU A 33 -6.09 15.88 -17.14
CA LEU A 33 -6.39 16.24 -18.53
C LEU A 33 -6.50 15.01 -19.46
N THR A 34 -6.32 13.81 -18.94
CA THR A 34 -6.27 12.58 -19.73
C THR A 34 -7.37 11.63 -19.29
N ASP A 35 -8.13 11.10 -20.25
CA ASP A 35 -9.01 9.96 -19.99
C ASP A 35 -8.16 8.67 -19.99
N PRO A 36 -8.11 7.92 -18.88
CA PRO A 36 -7.36 6.68 -18.81
C PRO A 36 -7.89 5.59 -19.74
N HIS A 37 -9.16 5.65 -20.15
CA HIS A 37 -9.78 4.67 -21.07
C HIS A 37 -9.40 4.90 -22.53
N GLU A 38 -8.84 6.05 -22.88
CA GLU A 38 -8.40 6.37 -24.23
C GLU A 38 -6.92 6.05 -24.51
N ARG A 39 -6.21 5.44 -23.55
CA ARG A 39 -4.78 5.15 -23.66
C ARG A 39 -4.49 3.68 -23.39
N PRO A 40 -3.44 3.13 -24.03
CA PRO A 40 -2.92 1.81 -23.66
C PRO A 40 -2.55 1.78 -22.18
N LEU A 41 -3.00 0.74 -21.51
CA LEU A 41 -2.70 0.47 -20.11
C LEU A 41 -1.97 -0.86 -20.01
N SER A 42 -0.80 -0.87 -19.37
CA SER A 42 -0.09 -2.08 -18.96
C SER A 42 0.29 -1.95 -17.50
N ILE A 43 -0.06 -2.96 -16.71
CA ILE A 43 0.06 -2.94 -15.25
C ILE A 43 1.08 -4.00 -14.84
N TYR A 44 2.04 -3.62 -14.00
CA TYR A 44 2.94 -4.51 -13.32
C TYR A 44 2.47 -4.71 -11.88
N GLU A 45 1.90 -5.87 -11.58
CA GLU A 45 1.53 -6.24 -10.21
C GLU A 45 2.76 -6.64 -9.42
N VAL A 46 2.88 -6.15 -8.20
CA VAL A 46 4.04 -6.42 -7.37
C VAL A 46 3.68 -6.56 -5.88
N HIS A 47 4.16 -7.65 -5.28
CA HIS A 47 4.21 -7.80 -3.83
C HIS A 47 5.55 -7.32 -3.31
N LEU A 48 5.57 -6.17 -2.61
CA LEU A 48 6.81 -5.49 -2.23
C LEU A 48 7.74 -6.36 -1.39
N GLY A 49 7.18 -7.20 -0.51
CA GLY A 49 7.96 -8.04 0.39
C GLY A 49 8.66 -9.25 -0.27
N SER A 50 8.24 -9.66 -1.46
CA SER A 50 8.82 -10.83 -2.16
C SER A 50 9.50 -10.48 -3.48
N TRP A 51 9.26 -9.30 -4.04
CA TRP A 51 9.86 -8.90 -5.32
C TRP A 51 11.39 -8.82 -5.25
N ARG A 52 11.90 -8.11 -4.25
CA ARG A 52 13.33 -8.10 -3.88
C ARG A 52 13.40 -8.02 -2.35
N PRO A 53 13.58 -9.15 -1.65
CA PRO A 53 13.55 -9.19 -0.19
C PRO A 53 14.60 -8.30 0.45
N GLY A 54 14.22 -7.64 1.55
CA GLY A 54 15.13 -6.83 2.37
C GLY A 54 15.18 -5.34 2.01
N LEU A 55 14.46 -4.90 0.98
CA LEU A 55 14.42 -3.48 0.60
C LEU A 55 13.40 -2.70 1.45
N ASP A 56 13.75 -1.47 1.79
CA ASP A 56 12.83 -0.48 2.34
C ASP A 56 12.07 0.29 1.22
N TYR A 57 11.13 1.18 1.60
CA TYR A 57 10.36 1.96 0.62
C TYR A 57 11.22 2.88 -0.26
N ARG A 58 12.36 3.37 0.23
CA ARG A 58 13.27 4.24 -0.54
C ARG A 58 14.03 3.44 -1.58
N GLU A 59 14.60 2.33 -1.17
CA GLU A 59 15.31 1.41 -2.04
C GLU A 59 14.37 0.80 -3.10
N LEU A 60 13.13 0.47 -2.68
CA LEU A 60 12.06 0.05 -3.60
C LEU A 60 11.74 1.13 -4.63
N ALA A 61 11.69 2.41 -4.22
CA ALA A 61 11.42 3.52 -5.14
C ALA A 61 12.46 3.59 -6.26
N GLU A 62 13.74 3.50 -5.91
CA GLU A 62 14.84 3.56 -6.88
C GLU A 62 14.79 2.37 -7.85
N GLN A 63 14.75 1.16 -7.31
CA GLN A 63 14.87 -0.07 -8.10
C GLN A 63 13.61 -0.40 -8.90
N LEU A 64 12.42 -0.12 -8.35
CA LEU A 64 11.16 -0.41 -9.02
C LEU A 64 10.90 0.55 -10.18
N VAL A 65 11.24 1.83 -10.01
CA VAL A 65 11.15 2.81 -11.11
C VAL A 65 12.02 2.38 -12.28
N GLU A 66 13.29 2.06 -12.05
CA GLU A 66 14.21 1.62 -13.10
C GLU A 66 13.68 0.36 -13.82
N TYR A 67 13.24 -0.63 -13.04
CA TYR A 67 12.77 -1.91 -13.57
C TYR A 67 11.50 -1.76 -14.41
N VAL A 68 10.52 -1.01 -13.92
CA VAL A 68 9.23 -0.80 -14.60
C VAL A 68 9.41 0.03 -15.88
N GLN A 69 10.28 1.06 -15.85
CA GLN A 69 10.62 1.81 -17.06
C GLN A 69 11.32 0.95 -18.10
N TRP A 70 12.27 0.11 -17.68
CA TRP A 70 12.96 -0.81 -18.58
C TRP A 70 12.01 -1.79 -19.27
N LEU A 71 11.00 -2.31 -18.54
CA LEU A 71 9.98 -3.20 -19.10
C LEU A 71 8.90 -2.46 -19.90
N GLY A 72 8.77 -1.15 -19.78
CA GLY A 72 7.80 -0.35 -20.51
C GLY A 72 6.37 -0.42 -19.97
N PHE A 73 6.16 -0.78 -18.70
CA PHE A 73 4.85 -0.73 -18.07
C PHE A 73 4.43 0.72 -17.79
N THR A 74 3.13 0.98 -17.86
CA THR A 74 2.55 2.30 -17.61
C THR A 74 2.15 2.51 -16.15
N HIS A 75 1.84 1.44 -15.45
CA HIS A 75 1.38 1.45 -14.06
C HIS A 75 2.03 0.33 -13.26
N VAL A 76 2.10 0.57 -11.95
CA VAL A 76 2.38 -0.45 -10.95
C VAL A 76 1.13 -0.64 -10.11
N GLU A 77 0.75 -1.88 -9.85
CA GLU A 77 -0.24 -2.25 -8.86
C GLU A 77 0.45 -2.90 -7.67
N PHE A 78 0.34 -2.26 -6.51
CA PHE A 78 0.81 -2.86 -5.27
C PHE A 78 -0.23 -3.84 -4.75
N LEU A 79 0.15 -5.12 -4.60
CA LEU A 79 -0.60 -6.03 -3.75
C LEU A 79 -0.74 -5.38 -2.36
N PRO A 80 -1.71 -5.80 -1.53
CA PRO A 80 -2.13 -5.01 -0.38
C PRO A 80 -0.97 -4.50 0.48
N VAL A 81 -0.83 -3.18 0.57
CA VAL A 81 0.20 -2.50 1.37
C VAL A 81 -0.34 -2.00 2.71
N ALA A 82 -1.62 -2.21 2.99
CA ALA A 82 -2.20 -1.90 4.29
C ALA A 82 -1.59 -2.77 5.39
N GLU A 83 -1.49 -2.25 6.62
CA GLU A 83 -0.87 -2.99 7.72
C GLU A 83 -1.66 -4.23 8.10
N HIS A 84 -0.96 -5.33 8.30
CA HIS A 84 -1.50 -6.65 8.55
C HIS A 84 -0.59 -7.45 9.49
N PRO A 85 -1.12 -8.32 10.38
CA PRO A 85 -0.32 -9.03 11.38
C PRO A 85 0.46 -10.20 10.79
N PHE A 86 -0.12 -10.92 9.83
CA PHE A 86 0.43 -12.15 9.29
C PHE A 86 1.03 -11.95 7.91
N GLY A 87 2.34 -11.98 7.81
CA GLY A 87 3.09 -11.78 6.56
C GLY A 87 2.72 -12.80 5.45
N GLY A 88 2.37 -14.03 5.83
CA GLY A 88 1.93 -15.06 4.88
C GLY A 88 0.59 -14.78 4.19
N SER A 89 -0.17 -13.79 4.68
CA SER A 89 -1.39 -13.33 4.00
C SER A 89 -1.13 -12.40 2.82
N TRP A 90 0.11 -11.96 2.61
CA TRP A 90 0.50 -10.96 1.62
C TRP A 90 -0.26 -9.63 1.72
N GLY A 91 -0.73 -9.31 2.92
CA GLY A 91 -1.53 -8.11 3.16
C GLY A 91 -3.04 -8.28 2.96
N TYR A 92 -3.54 -9.47 2.60
CA TYR A 92 -4.98 -9.70 2.42
C TYR A 92 -5.76 -9.85 3.73
N GLN A 93 -5.09 -9.98 4.88
CA GLN A 93 -5.73 -10.00 6.21
C GLN A 93 -5.43 -8.70 6.96
N VAL A 94 -6.06 -7.62 6.54
CA VAL A 94 -5.79 -6.25 6.97
C VAL A 94 -6.30 -6.00 8.39
N THR A 95 -5.49 -5.31 9.21
CA THR A 95 -5.88 -4.77 10.52
C THR A 95 -5.74 -3.25 10.59
N GLY A 96 -4.85 -2.67 9.80
CA GLY A 96 -4.58 -1.22 9.74
C GLY A 96 -4.91 -0.61 8.39
N TYR A 97 -6.20 -0.44 8.05
CA TYR A 97 -6.67 -0.01 6.74
C TYR A 97 -6.10 1.31 6.23
N TYR A 98 -5.69 2.20 7.11
CA TYR A 98 -5.21 3.55 6.77
C TYR A 98 -3.72 3.73 7.01
N ALA A 99 -3.03 2.67 7.38
CA ALA A 99 -1.60 2.66 7.63
C ALA A 99 -0.91 1.80 6.56
N PRO A 100 0.09 2.32 5.84
CA PRO A 100 0.97 1.45 5.05
C PRO A 100 1.76 0.56 6.00
N THR A 101 2.05 -0.67 5.60
CA THR A 101 2.80 -1.60 6.44
C THR A 101 4.15 -1.01 6.86
N SER A 102 4.43 -1.06 8.14
CA SER A 102 5.69 -0.57 8.71
C SER A 102 6.89 -1.49 8.46
N ARG A 103 6.68 -2.63 7.81
CA ARG A 103 7.74 -3.58 7.45
C ARG A 103 8.80 -2.98 6.54
N PHE A 104 8.42 -2.02 5.72
CA PHE A 104 9.29 -1.40 4.71
C PHE A 104 9.64 0.05 5.04
N GLY A 105 9.21 0.57 6.19
CA GLY A 105 9.52 1.92 6.61
C GLY A 105 8.32 2.73 7.11
N SER A 106 8.48 4.04 7.11
CA SER A 106 7.48 5.00 7.58
C SER A 106 6.44 5.34 6.50
N PRO A 107 5.29 5.92 6.88
CA PRO A 107 4.31 6.43 5.91
C PRO A 107 4.87 7.48 4.95
N ASP A 108 5.82 8.29 5.37
CA ASP A 108 6.45 9.28 4.49
C ASP A 108 7.39 8.66 3.47
N GLU A 109 8.01 7.55 3.81
CA GLU A 109 8.79 6.76 2.85
C GLU A 109 7.89 6.04 1.85
N PHE A 110 6.71 5.58 2.25
CA PHE A 110 5.70 5.09 1.30
C PHE A 110 5.21 6.20 0.35
N LYS A 111 4.98 7.42 0.86
CA LYS A 111 4.67 8.57 -0.01
C LYS A 111 5.81 8.84 -0.99
N HIS A 112 7.07 8.72 -0.54
CA HIS A 112 8.24 8.88 -1.40
C HIS A 112 8.26 7.85 -2.55
N LEU A 113 7.92 6.58 -2.28
CA LEU A 113 7.80 5.55 -3.31
C LEU A 113 6.76 5.92 -4.37
N VAL A 114 5.57 6.36 -3.93
CA VAL A 114 4.49 6.80 -4.83
C VAL A 114 4.91 8.01 -5.64
N ASP A 115 5.52 9.01 -5.00
CA ASP A 115 6.01 10.23 -5.63
C ASP A 115 7.09 9.95 -6.69
N ALA A 116 8.01 9.04 -6.40
CA ALA A 116 9.06 8.63 -7.33
C ALA A 116 8.48 7.98 -8.59
N LEU A 117 7.50 7.08 -8.45
CA LEU A 117 6.80 6.45 -9.56
C LEU A 117 6.06 7.49 -10.40
N HIS A 118 5.30 8.40 -9.79
CA HIS A 118 4.58 9.48 -10.48
C HIS A 118 5.54 10.40 -11.23
N ARG A 119 6.65 10.80 -10.64
CA ARG A 119 7.68 11.63 -11.28
C ARG A 119 8.35 10.92 -12.45
N ALA A 120 8.45 9.60 -12.41
CA ALA A 120 8.93 8.76 -13.51
C ALA A 120 7.87 8.54 -14.61
N GLY A 121 6.65 9.07 -14.43
CA GLY A 121 5.55 8.92 -15.39
C GLY A 121 4.77 7.61 -15.24
N ILE A 122 4.94 6.88 -14.14
CA ILE A 122 4.32 5.60 -13.84
C ILE A 122 3.13 5.84 -12.89
N GLY A 123 1.95 5.31 -13.23
CA GLY A 123 0.78 5.35 -12.35
C GLY A 123 0.88 4.32 -11.24
N VAL A 124 0.19 4.59 -10.13
CA VAL A 124 0.14 3.68 -8.99
C VAL A 124 -1.31 3.27 -8.73
N ILE A 125 -1.53 1.98 -8.64
CA ILE A 125 -2.77 1.34 -8.21
C ILE A 125 -2.47 0.66 -6.87
N VAL A 126 -3.39 0.78 -5.93
CA VAL A 126 -3.29 0.11 -4.62
C VAL A 126 -4.43 -0.88 -4.51
N ASP A 127 -4.10 -2.13 -4.26
CA ASP A 127 -5.09 -3.16 -3.97
C ASP A 127 -5.76 -2.85 -2.62
N TRP A 128 -7.06 -2.63 -2.65
CA TRP A 128 -7.89 -2.32 -1.49
C TRP A 128 -8.74 -3.53 -1.10
N VAL A 129 -8.53 -4.03 0.11
CA VAL A 129 -9.16 -5.27 0.59
C VAL A 129 -10.14 -4.98 1.75
N PRO A 130 -11.38 -4.55 1.47
CA PRO A 130 -12.39 -4.29 2.50
C PRO A 130 -13.09 -5.59 2.96
N ALA A 131 -12.35 -6.66 3.10
CA ALA A 131 -12.84 -8.00 3.42
C ALA A 131 -11.79 -8.78 4.21
N HIS A 132 -12.02 -10.07 4.45
CA HIS A 132 -11.07 -10.98 5.12
C HIS A 132 -10.60 -10.49 6.50
N PHE A 133 -11.50 -9.90 7.28
CA PHE A 133 -11.19 -9.39 8.62
C PHE A 133 -10.61 -10.50 9.49
N PRO A 134 -9.36 -10.35 9.98
CA PRO A 134 -8.76 -11.34 10.85
C PRO A 134 -9.49 -11.40 12.20
N LYS A 135 -9.52 -12.59 12.79
CA LYS A 135 -10.19 -12.83 14.08
C LYS A 135 -9.28 -12.61 15.29
N ASP A 136 -8.17 -11.91 15.12
CA ASP A 136 -7.29 -11.56 16.22
C ASP A 136 -8.07 -10.77 17.29
N GLU A 137 -7.80 -11.03 18.57
CA GLU A 137 -8.55 -10.48 19.71
C GLU A 137 -8.60 -8.94 19.70
N TRP A 138 -7.52 -8.31 19.25
CA TRP A 138 -7.37 -6.85 19.17
C TRP A 138 -7.80 -6.25 17.82
N ALA A 139 -8.21 -7.08 16.85
CA ALA A 139 -8.64 -6.64 15.52
C ALA A 139 -10.14 -6.30 15.45
N LEU A 140 -10.61 -5.91 14.25
CA LEU A 140 -11.95 -5.36 14.06
C LEU A 140 -13.08 -6.40 14.01
N ALA A 141 -12.78 -7.70 14.03
CA ALA A 141 -13.80 -8.74 13.87
C ALA A 141 -14.96 -8.61 14.87
N ARG A 142 -14.64 -8.22 16.11
CA ARG A 142 -15.62 -8.02 17.19
C ARG A 142 -15.28 -6.77 18.01
N PHE A 143 -14.93 -5.69 17.36
CA PHE A 143 -14.46 -4.45 18.01
C PHE A 143 -15.43 -3.90 19.08
N ASP A 144 -16.73 -3.99 18.83
CA ASP A 144 -17.80 -3.57 19.74
C ASP A 144 -18.51 -4.74 20.44
N GLY A 145 -17.94 -5.94 20.38
CA GLY A 145 -18.53 -7.18 20.89
C GLY A 145 -19.44 -7.90 19.91
N THR A 146 -19.79 -7.27 18.78
CA THR A 146 -20.60 -7.89 17.72
C THR A 146 -19.73 -8.29 16.52
N ALA A 147 -20.22 -9.24 15.70
CA ALA A 147 -19.52 -9.71 14.52
C ALA A 147 -19.89 -8.89 13.26
N LEU A 148 -19.87 -7.57 13.35
CA LEU A 148 -20.36 -6.66 12.31
C LEU A 148 -19.73 -6.90 10.93
N TYR A 149 -18.44 -7.20 10.91
CA TYR A 149 -17.66 -7.38 9.67
C TYR A 149 -17.45 -8.86 9.26
N LEU A 150 -17.99 -9.79 10.04
CA LEU A 150 -17.90 -11.21 9.71
C LEU A 150 -19.16 -11.64 8.98
N SER A 151 -18.97 -12.22 7.80
CA SER A 151 -20.07 -12.89 7.10
C SER A 151 -20.56 -14.11 7.89
N LEU A 152 -21.87 -14.35 7.89
CA LEU A 152 -22.47 -15.55 8.49
C LEU A 152 -21.92 -16.87 7.90
N ILE A 153 -21.33 -16.82 6.71
CA ILE A 153 -20.68 -17.96 6.06
C ILE A 153 -19.31 -18.29 6.72
N HIS A 154 -18.75 -17.39 7.48
CA HIS A 154 -17.44 -17.54 8.12
C HIS A 154 -17.52 -17.72 9.65
N ILE A 155 -18.71 -17.95 10.19
CA ILE A 155 -18.97 -18.25 11.61
C ILE A 155 -18.98 -19.75 11.83
#